data_cbe9c4a17b824b4c788ed2f2d7962b89
#
_entry.id   cbe9c4a17b824b4c788ed2f2d7962b89
#
_cell.length_a   1.000
_cell.length_b   1.000
_cell.length_c   1.000
_cell.angle_alpha   90.00
_cell.angle_beta   90.00
_cell.angle_gamma   90.00
#
_symmetry.space_group_name_H-M   'P 1'
#
loop_
_entity.id
_entity.type
_entity.pdbx_description
1 polymer ?
#
loop_
_entity_poly.entity_id
_entity_poly.type
_entity_poly.pdbx_seq_one_letter_code
_entity_poly.pdbx_strand_id
1 'polypeptide(L)'
;MNKEEMAKKIIDMLKIFDCKKHPYPPLDPMPRIPIAFLDEEGAIHPGSFGINRHQHVHTGVDLYTAYGTPVRAMEDGKIIQISWFTGPSIDMPWWNDTRAVYVEGQTGVFNYGEIQELPMLKVGDTVKAGDLLGYVVTVLRKWKGRPMSMLHVELYDHGFVDDWKEWKIGDPKPEHLKDPTLYLLTIQSKQHDRYILGDPYKDSADQMKGIL
;
A
#
# COMPACT_ATOMS: atom_id res chain seq x y z
N MET A 1 2.93 14.32 -16.83
CA MET A 1 3.87 13.25 -17.26
C MET A 1 3.13 12.40 -18.28
N ASN A 2 3.67 12.24 -19.49
CA ASN A 2 3.04 11.41 -20.52
C ASN A 2 3.39 9.91 -20.32
N LYS A 3 2.70 9.02 -21.09
CA LYS A 3 2.89 7.55 -20.96
C LYS A 3 4.35 7.11 -21.25
N GLU A 4 5.04 7.79 -22.15
CA GLU A 4 6.43 7.46 -22.52
C GLU A 4 7.43 7.87 -21.43
N GLU A 5 7.24 9.07 -20.84
CA GLU A 5 8.07 9.52 -19.71
C GLU A 5 7.91 8.62 -18.50
N MET A 6 6.70 8.11 -18.28
CA MET A 6 6.43 7.17 -17.20
C MET A 6 7.05 5.80 -17.48
N ALA A 7 6.87 5.27 -18.68
CA ALA A 7 7.50 4.00 -19.07
C ALA A 7 9.02 4.07 -18.91
N LYS A 8 9.64 5.19 -19.31
CA LYS A 8 11.07 5.42 -19.14
C LYS A 8 11.47 5.46 -17.67
N LYS A 9 10.72 6.19 -16.81
CA LYS A 9 10.97 6.20 -15.36
C LYS A 9 10.84 4.82 -14.74
N ILE A 10 9.83 4.05 -15.12
CA ILE A 10 9.66 2.65 -14.65
C ILE A 10 10.87 1.81 -15.07
N ILE A 11 11.31 1.90 -16.33
CA ILE A 11 12.46 1.15 -16.84
C ILE A 11 13.75 1.56 -16.12
N ASP A 12 13.97 2.85 -15.90
CA ASP A 12 15.15 3.34 -15.22
C ASP A 12 15.15 2.95 -13.73
N MET A 13 14.01 2.96 -13.08
CA MET A 13 13.86 2.43 -11.71
C MET A 13 14.07 0.92 -11.63
N LEU A 14 13.56 0.15 -12.59
CA LEU A 14 13.80 -1.30 -12.67
C LEU A 14 15.30 -1.62 -12.79
N LYS A 15 16.09 -0.73 -13.41
CA LYS A 15 17.57 -0.85 -13.50
C LYS A 15 18.27 -0.48 -12.19
N ILE A 16 17.74 0.49 -11.43
CA ILE A 16 18.31 0.95 -10.16
C ILE A 16 18.04 -0.08 -9.05
N PHE A 17 16.90 -0.78 -9.11
CA PHE A 17 16.58 -1.89 -8.22
C PHE A 17 17.32 -3.16 -8.66
N ASP A 18 18.67 -3.18 -8.50
CA ASP A 18 19.44 -4.43 -8.47
C ASP A 18 19.06 -5.18 -7.17
N CYS A 19 17.83 -5.65 -7.15
CA CYS A 19 17.25 -6.36 -6.03
C CYS A 19 17.82 -7.79 -5.97
N LYS A 20 18.98 -7.93 -5.34
CA LYS A 20 19.42 -9.23 -4.85
C LYS A 20 18.44 -9.83 -3.83
N LYS A 21 17.53 -9.01 -3.30
CA LYS A 21 16.38 -9.42 -2.49
C LYS A 21 15.10 -8.94 -3.17
N HIS A 22 14.30 -9.87 -3.62
CA HIS A 22 13.03 -9.56 -4.27
C HIS A 22 12.04 -9.00 -3.23
N PRO A 23 11.44 -7.81 -3.46
CA PRO A 23 10.36 -7.34 -2.62
C PRO A 23 9.19 -8.33 -2.70
N TYR A 24 8.52 -8.52 -1.57
CA TYR A 24 7.34 -9.38 -1.48
C TYR A 24 6.07 -8.55 -1.69
N PRO A 25 5.04 -9.06 -2.41
CA PRO A 25 3.79 -8.34 -2.53
C PRO A 25 3.11 -8.19 -1.16
N PRO A 26 2.67 -6.97 -0.78
CA PRO A 26 1.99 -6.75 0.50
C PRO A 26 0.63 -7.45 0.57
N LEU A 27 0.03 -7.72 -0.57
CA LEU A 27 -1.23 -8.45 -0.76
C LEU A 27 -1.02 -9.53 -1.82
N ASP A 28 -1.66 -10.68 -1.66
CA ASP A 28 -1.62 -11.75 -2.65
C ASP A 28 -3.05 -12.30 -2.87
N PRO A 29 -3.61 -12.15 -4.07
CA PRO A 29 -3.05 -11.41 -5.22
C PRO A 29 -3.01 -9.89 -5.01
N MET A 30 -2.05 -9.23 -5.67
CA MET A 30 -2.01 -7.76 -5.70
C MET A 30 -3.21 -7.21 -6.48
N PRO A 31 -4.00 -6.30 -5.90
CA PRO A 31 -5.05 -5.61 -6.64
C PRO A 31 -4.44 -4.65 -7.66
N ARG A 32 -5.27 -4.15 -8.58
CA ARG A 32 -4.85 -3.09 -9.49
C ARG A 32 -4.38 -1.87 -8.70
N ILE A 33 -3.16 -1.41 -8.99
CA ILE A 33 -2.59 -0.23 -8.35
C ILE A 33 -3.23 1.02 -8.94
N PRO A 34 -3.89 1.86 -8.13
CA PRO A 34 -4.43 3.12 -8.61
C PRO A 34 -3.29 4.09 -8.96
N ILE A 35 -3.31 4.57 -10.18
CA ILE A 35 -2.34 5.54 -10.70
C ILE A 35 -3.07 6.85 -10.92
N ALA A 36 -2.42 7.97 -10.58
CA ALA A 36 -2.96 9.33 -10.77
C ALA A 36 -2.97 9.75 -12.24
N PHE A 37 -3.52 8.90 -13.13
CA PHE A 37 -3.83 9.24 -14.51
C PHE A 37 -5.32 9.39 -14.65
N LEU A 38 -5.70 10.28 -15.56
CA LEU A 38 -7.05 10.31 -16.08
C LEU A 38 -7.31 8.96 -16.76
N ASP A 39 -8.38 8.27 -16.36
CA ASP A 39 -8.92 7.15 -17.12
C ASP A 39 -9.45 7.64 -18.48
N GLU A 40 -10.04 6.74 -19.28
CA GLU A 40 -10.61 7.09 -20.59
C GLU A 40 -11.76 8.08 -20.47
N GLU A 41 -12.40 8.18 -19.29
CA GLU A 41 -13.49 9.12 -18.98
C GLU A 41 -12.99 10.43 -18.36
N GLY A 42 -11.68 10.60 -18.16
CA GLY A 42 -11.06 11.80 -17.59
C GLY A 42 -11.12 11.88 -16.06
N ALA A 43 -11.42 10.79 -15.36
CA ALA A 43 -11.44 10.71 -13.92
C ALA A 43 -10.12 10.14 -13.35
N ILE A 44 -9.71 10.64 -12.18
CA ILE A 44 -8.56 10.13 -11.45
C ILE A 44 -9.07 9.16 -10.38
N HIS A 45 -8.44 7.98 -10.29
CA HIS A 45 -8.82 7.00 -9.29
C HIS A 45 -8.62 7.54 -7.86
N PRO A 46 -9.64 7.50 -6.98
CA PRO A 46 -9.58 8.10 -5.65
C PRO A 46 -8.54 7.50 -4.70
N GLY A 47 -8.02 6.31 -4.99
CA GLY A 47 -6.97 5.65 -4.22
C GLY A 47 -5.55 6.04 -4.64
N SER A 48 -5.37 6.92 -5.62
CA SER A 48 -4.04 7.31 -6.10
C SER A 48 -3.33 8.25 -5.12
N PHE A 49 -2.01 8.19 -5.09
CA PHE A 49 -1.17 9.12 -4.35
C PHE A 49 -1.31 10.55 -4.89
N GLY A 50 -1.30 11.54 -4.02
CA GLY A 50 -1.21 12.96 -4.37
C GLY A 50 -2.49 13.56 -4.95
N ILE A 51 -3.64 12.87 -4.89
CA ILE A 51 -4.91 13.43 -5.36
C ILE A 51 -5.60 14.24 -4.26
N ASN A 52 -6.32 15.28 -4.67
CA ASN A 52 -7.13 16.08 -3.76
C ASN A 52 -8.38 15.31 -3.32
N ARG A 53 -8.58 15.19 -2.01
CA ARG A 53 -9.75 14.61 -1.35
C ARG A 53 -10.38 15.65 -0.43
N HIS A 54 -11.53 16.19 -0.79
CA HIS A 54 -12.23 17.23 0.01
C HIS A 54 -11.30 18.35 0.54
N GLN A 55 -10.69 18.17 1.71
CA GLN A 55 -9.85 19.17 2.37
C GLN A 55 -8.37 18.81 2.41
N HIS A 56 -8.00 17.58 2.07
CA HIS A 56 -6.64 17.05 2.16
C HIS A 56 -6.19 16.39 0.87
N VAL A 57 -4.88 16.23 0.74
CA VAL A 57 -4.23 15.48 -0.34
C VAL A 57 -3.93 14.06 0.15
N HIS A 58 -4.15 13.06 -0.69
CA HIS A 58 -3.93 11.68 -0.34
C HIS A 58 -2.44 11.34 -0.22
N THR A 59 -2.01 10.89 0.95
CA THR A 59 -0.61 10.65 1.32
C THR A 59 -0.07 9.29 0.88
N GLY A 60 -0.93 8.38 0.47
CA GLY A 60 -0.55 7.01 0.10
C GLY A 60 -1.24 6.50 -1.16
N VAL A 61 -1.19 5.18 -1.31
CA VAL A 61 -1.92 4.42 -2.33
C VAL A 61 -2.87 3.45 -1.65
N ASP A 62 -4.17 3.50 -2.01
CA ASP A 62 -5.18 2.59 -1.48
C ASP A 62 -5.28 1.34 -2.36
N LEU A 63 -4.90 0.19 -1.85
CA LEU A 63 -5.00 -1.11 -2.48
C LEU A 63 -6.30 -1.78 -2.04
N TYR A 64 -7.38 -1.56 -2.81
CA TYR A 64 -8.71 -2.10 -2.50
C TYR A 64 -8.75 -3.61 -2.59
N THR A 65 -9.17 -4.26 -1.50
CA THR A 65 -9.25 -5.71 -1.39
C THR A 65 -10.32 -6.13 -0.37
N ALA A 66 -10.56 -7.43 -0.23
CA ALA A 66 -11.55 -7.96 0.69
C ALA A 66 -11.13 -7.77 2.16
N TYR A 67 -12.12 -7.60 3.05
CA TYR A 67 -11.91 -7.70 4.48
C TYR A 67 -11.23 -9.03 4.84
N GLY A 68 -10.25 -8.98 5.75
CA GLY A 68 -9.52 -10.16 6.21
C GLY A 68 -8.39 -10.60 5.27
N THR A 69 -8.11 -9.89 4.17
CA THR A 69 -6.96 -10.18 3.32
C THR A 69 -5.66 -10.03 4.13
N PRO A 70 -4.76 -11.05 4.13
CA PRO A 70 -3.48 -10.96 4.82
C PRO A 70 -2.60 -9.84 4.26
N VAL A 71 -1.97 -9.07 5.14
CA VAL A 71 -1.01 -8.02 4.81
C VAL A 71 0.39 -8.45 5.22
N ARG A 72 1.35 -8.35 4.31
CA ARG A 72 2.71 -8.85 4.49
C ARG A 72 3.75 -7.74 4.30
N ALA A 73 4.87 -7.86 4.99
CA ALA A 73 6.02 -6.97 4.82
C ALA A 73 6.56 -7.06 3.39
N MET A 74 6.74 -5.92 2.74
CA MET A 74 7.29 -5.85 1.37
C MET A 74 8.81 -6.07 1.33
N GLU A 75 9.50 -5.71 2.40
CA GLU A 75 10.96 -5.81 2.54
C GLU A 75 11.35 -6.41 3.88
N ASP A 76 12.58 -6.92 3.97
CA ASP A 76 13.25 -7.14 5.24
C ASP A 76 13.39 -5.80 5.96
N GLY A 77 13.05 -5.73 7.24
CA GLY A 77 13.12 -4.47 7.97
C GLY A 77 12.89 -4.61 9.47
N LYS A 78 12.71 -3.48 10.10
CA LYS A 78 12.41 -3.35 11.52
C LYS A 78 11.11 -2.58 11.73
N ILE A 79 10.24 -3.08 12.58
CA ILE A 79 9.04 -2.34 13.01
C ILE A 79 9.49 -1.17 13.88
N ILE A 80 9.23 0.05 13.43
CA ILE A 80 9.64 1.27 14.14
C ILE A 80 8.46 1.94 14.85
N GLN A 81 7.22 1.68 14.40
CA GLN A 81 6.01 2.23 15.01
C GLN A 81 4.81 1.31 14.77
N ILE A 82 3.89 1.27 15.74
CA ILE A 82 2.54 0.71 15.62
C ILE A 82 1.60 1.71 16.28
N SER A 83 0.63 2.26 15.53
CA SER A 83 -0.25 3.32 16.01
C SER A 83 -1.69 3.13 15.57
N TRP A 84 -2.63 3.87 16.17
CA TRP A 84 -3.94 4.09 15.59
C TRP A 84 -3.78 4.86 14.29
N PHE A 85 -4.60 4.54 13.27
CA PHE A 85 -4.49 5.15 11.96
C PHE A 85 -5.77 5.87 11.52
N THR A 86 -6.93 5.26 11.75
CA THR A 86 -8.24 5.90 11.55
C THR A 86 -9.15 5.60 12.72
N GLY A 87 -10.27 6.32 12.81
CA GLY A 87 -11.35 6.01 13.73
C GLY A 87 -11.47 6.91 14.95
N PRO A 88 -12.44 6.62 15.84
CA PRO A 88 -12.69 7.42 17.03
C PRO A 88 -11.49 7.57 17.97
N SER A 89 -10.59 6.58 17.97
CA SER A 89 -9.37 6.61 18.81
C SER A 89 -8.39 7.73 18.45
N ILE A 90 -8.57 8.36 17.28
CA ILE A 90 -7.81 9.53 16.81
C ILE A 90 -8.73 10.65 16.29
N ASP A 91 -9.88 10.84 16.96
CA ASP A 91 -10.85 11.91 16.67
C ASP A 91 -11.48 11.90 15.27
N MET A 92 -11.55 10.71 14.63
CA MET A 92 -12.20 10.49 13.35
C MET A 92 -13.47 9.60 13.50
N PRO A 93 -14.54 10.07 14.15
CA PRO A 93 -15.67 9.21 14.58
C PRO A 93 -16.52 8.64 13.44
N TRP A 94 -16.36 9.15 12.22
CA TRP A 94 -17.06 8.66 11.02
C TRP A 94 -16.43 7.42 10.38
N TRP A 95 -15.22 7.02 10.82
CA TRP A 95 -14.51 5.83 10.40
C TRP A 95 -14.49 4.77 11.49
N ASN A 96 -14.12 3.53 11.15
CA ASN A 96 -13.80 2.51 12.13
C ASN A 96 -12.37 2.71 12.62
N ASP A 97 -12.10 2.26 13.86
CA ASP A 97 -10.73 2.20 14.35
C ASP A 97 -9.92 1.21 13.53
N THR A 98 -8.79 1.66 13.03
CA THR A 98 -7.80 0.83 12.34
C THR A 98 -6.39 1.12 12.86
N ARG A 99 -5.46 0.24 12.54
CA ARG A 99 -4.06 0.36 12.95
C ARG A 99 -3.17 0.61 11.75
N ALA A 100 -1.96 1.08 12.04
CA ALA A 100 -0.84 1.15 11.11
C ALA A 100 0.40 0.49 11.70
N VAL A 101 1.15 -0.21 10.85
CA VAL A 101 2.46 -0.78 11.17
C VAL A 101 3.48 -0.11 10.25
N TYR A 102 4.50 0.51 10.85
CA TYR A 102 5.59 1.16 10.11
C TYR A 102 6.82 0.27 10.14
N VAL A 103 7.30 -0.11 8.97
CA VAL A 103 8.49 -0.96 8.80
C VAL A 103 9.57 -0.16 8.08
N GLU A 104 10.70 0.05 8.73
CA GLU A 104 11.89 0.61 8.09
C GLU A 104 12.68 -0.51 7.44
N GLY A 105 12.73 -0.48 6.11
CA GLY A 105 13.45 -1.41 5.25
C GLY A 105 14.55 -0.76 4.46
N GLN A 106 14.95 -1.36 3.34
CA GLN A 106 16.01 -0.84 2.48
C GLN A 106 15.60 0.42 1.72
N THR A 107 14.32 0.54 1.34
CA THR A 107 13.81 1.65 0.50
C THR A 107 13.50 2.90 1.32
N GLY A 108 13.14 2.73 2.58
CA GLY A 108 12.69 3.76 3.51
C GLY A 108 11.75 3.16 4.54
N VAL A 109 10.81 3.96 5.03
CA VAL A 109 9.79 3.55 5.97
C VAL A 109 8.47 3.34 5.25
N PHE A 110 8.00 2.09 5.19
CA PHE A 110 6.65 1.78 4.70
C PHE A 110 5.64 1.80 5.84
N ASN A 111 4.57 2.57 5.66
CA ASN A 111 3.36 2.49 6.47
C ASN A 111 2.37 1.51 5.83
N TYR A 112 1.93 0.53 6.60
CA TYR A 112 0.84 -0.41 6.27
C TYR A 112 -0.37 -0.03 7.11
N GLY A 113 -1.16 0.92 6.60
CA GLY A 113 -2.33 1.47 7.26
C GLY A 113 -3.63 0.72 6.95
N GLU A 114 -4.67 1.04 7.74
CA GLU A 114 -6.02 0.48 7.60
C GLU A 114 -6.11 -1.03 7.81
N ILE A 115 -5.28 -1.54 8.72
CA ILE A 115 -5.20 -2.95 9.08
C ILE A 115 -5.56 -3.19 10.56
N GLN A 116 -5.79 -4.46 10.90
CA GLN A 116 -5.66 -4.99 12.24
C GLN A 116 -4.32 -5.73 12.30
N GLU A 117 -3.38 -5.21 13.06
CA GLU A 117 -2.06 -5.82 13.22
C GLU A 117 -2.13 -7.15 14.00
N LEU A 118 -1.13 -8.00 13.85
CA LEU A 118 -1.01 -9.19 14.69
C LEU A 118 -0.70 -8.78 16.13
N PRO A 119 -1.42 -9.34 17.12
CA PRO A 119 -1.25 -8.95 18.53
C PRO A 119 0.15 -9.18 19.11
N MET A 120 0.96 -10.06 18.47
CA MET A 120 2.32 -10.35 18.91
C MET A 120 3.36 -9.36 18.41
N LEU A 121 3.05 -8.54 17.40
CA LEU A 121 4.01 -7.58 16.84
C LEU A 121 4.33 -6.47 17.84
N LYS A 122 5.60 -6.11 17.90
CA LYS A 122 6.10 -5.04 18.77
C LYS A 122 7.05 -4.13 18.01
N VAL A 123 7.09 -2.88 18.42
CA VAL A 123 8.13 -1.94 18.00
C VAL A 123 9.49 -2.51 18.39
N GLY A 124 10.41 -2.55 17.43
CA GLY A 124 11.73 -3.14 17.58
C GLY A 124 11.87 -4.54 16.97
N ASP A 125 10.77 -5.24 16.68
CA ASP A 125 10.82 -6.54 16.01
C ASP A 125 11.39 -6.41 14.60
N THR A 126 12.16 -7.42 14.19
CA THR A 126 12.63 -7.57 12.81
C THR A 126 11.65 -8.44 12.04
N VAL A 127 11.37 -8.04 10.80
CA VAL A 127 10.53 -8.78 9.86
C VAL A 127 11.28 -9.09 8.59
N LYS A 128 10.91 -10.18 7.93
CA LYS A 128 11.38 -10.56 6.59
C LYS A 128 10.33 -10.22 5.56
N ALA A 129 10.76 -9.97 4.33
CA ALA A 129 9.87 -9.86 3.20
C ALA A 129 8.95 -11.11 3.14
N GLY A 130 7.63 -10.89 3.14
CA GLY A 130 6.62 -11.95 3.20
C GLY A 130 6.08 -12.27 4.59
N ASP A 131 6.68 -11.80 5.66
CA ASP A 131 6.16 -11.99 7.02
C ASP A 131 4.79 -11.31 7.17
N LEU A 132 3.87 -11.99 7.85
CA LEU A 132 2.53 -11.48 8.10
C LEU A 132 2.57 -10.36 9.13
N LEU A 133 2.00 -9.20 8.77
CA LEU A 133 1.87 -8.03 9.64
C LEU A 133 0.48 -7.92 10.26
N GLY A 134 -0.56 -8.34 9.54
CA GLY A 134 -1.94 -8.19 9.96
C GLY A 134 -2.92 -8.53 8.86
N TYR A 135 -4.12 -7.98 8.98
CA TYR A 135 -5.22 -8.21 8.05
C TYR A 135 -5.94 -6.91 7.72
N VAL A 136 -6.35 -6.76 6.46
CA VAL A 136 -7.15 -5.63 6.00
C VAL A 136 -8.48 -5.60 6.72
N VAL A 137 -8.91 -4.41 7.16
CA VAL A 137 -10.20 -4.21 7.84
C VAL A 137 -11.08 -3.19 7.10
N THR A 138 -12.36 -3.14 7.46
CA THR A 138 -13.29 -2.15 6.90
C THR A 138 -13.09 -0.80 7.56
N VAL A 139 -12.75 0.22 6.77
CA VAL A 139 -12.48 1.59 7.23
C VAL A 139 -13.75 2.39 7.41
N LEU A 140 -14.64 2.40 6.41
CA LEU A 140 -15.84 3.23 6.42
C LEU A 140 -17.03 2.52 7.07
N ARG A 141 -17.74 3.23 7.94
CA ARG A 141 -18.96 2.73 8.57
C ARG A 141 -20.17 2.69 7.60
N LYS A 142 -20.14 3.51 6.55
CA LYS A 142 -21.21 3.58 5.56
C LYS A 142 -20.80 2.91 4.27
N TRP A 143 -21.65 2.00 3.78
CA TRP A 143 -21.50 1.45 2.43
C TRP A 143 -21.65 2.54 1.37
N LYS A 144 -20.69 2.63 0.44
CA LYS A 144 -20.66 3.61 -0.65
C LYS A 144 -20.74 2.95 -2.04
N GLY A 145 -21.34 1.77 -2.14
CA GLY A 145 -21.51 1.04 -3.41
C GLY A 145 -20.26 0.33 -3.92
N ARG A 146 -19.19 0.28 -3.12
CA ARG A 146 -17.94 -0.40 -3.42
C ARG A 146 -17.31 -0.95 -2.13
N PRO A 147 -16.35 -1.88 -2.20
CA PRO A 147 -15.62 -2.35 -1.03
C PRO A 147 -15.03 -1.16 -0.25
N MET A 148 -15.24 -1.18 1.08
CA MET A 148 -14.79 -0.14 2.01
C MET A 148 -13.59 -0.65 2.82
N SER A 149 -12.89 -1.64 2.31
CA SER A 149 -11.68 -2.23 2.85
C SER A 149 -10.55 -2.10 1.84
N MET A 150 -9.40 -1.68 2.32
CA MET A 150 -8.20 -1.47 1.52
C MET A 150 -6.97 -1.53 2.42
N LEU A 151 -5.83 -1.81 1.85
CA LEU A 151 -4.55 -1.53 2.47
C LEU A 151 -4.10 -0.14 2.01
N HIS A 152 -3.91 0.77 2.94
CA HIS A 152 -3.31 2.07 2.68
C HIS A 152 -1.79 1.96 2.81
N VAL A 153 -1.06 2.28 1.76
CA VAL A 153 0.41 2.21 1.73
C VAL A 153 1.00 3.60 1.56
N GLU A 154 1.84 4.01 2.51
CA GLU A 154 2.67 5.20 2.39
C GLU A 154 4.15 4.82 2.38
N LEU A 155 4.99 5.70 1.85
CA LEU A 155 6.44 5.56 1.86
C LEU A 155 7.07 6.87 2.33
N TYR A 156 8.01 6.75 3.26
CA TYR A 156 8.75 7.88 3.83
C TYR A 156 10.27 7.68 3.72
N ASP A 157 11.02 8.75 3.94
CA ASP A 157 12.47 8.67 4.11
C ASP A 157 12.86 7.84 5.32
N HIS A 158 14.10 7.33 5.32
CA HIS A 158 14.68 6.64 6.48
C HIS A 158 14.66 7.53 7.73
N GLY A 159 14.45 6.88 8.87
CA GLY A 159 14.42 7.55 10.18
C GLY A 159 13.14 8.38 10.41
N PHE A 160 12.18 8.35 9.49
CA PHE A 160 10.91 9.02 9.70
C PHE A 160 10.15 8.35 10.85
N VAL A 161 9.68 9.20 11.77
CA VAL A 161 8.72 8.82 12.81
C VAL A 161 7.49 9.67 12.58
N ASP A 162 6.34 9.03 12.41
CA ASP A 162 5.10 9.72 12.10
C ASP A 162 4.70 10.65 13.24
N ASP A 163 4.67 11.95 12.96
CA ASP A 163 4.15 13.02 13.84
C ASP A 163 2.73 13.46 13.42
N TRP A 164 2.14 12.73 12.50
CA TRP A 164 0.82 12.90 11.89
C TRP A 164 0.46 14.35 11.57
N LYS A 165 0.88 14.79 10.41
CA LYS A 165 0.42 16.07 9.82
C LYS A 165 -0.38 15.80 8.57
N GLU A 166 -1.62 16.31 8.57
CA GLU A 166 -2.46 16.27 7.39
C GLU A 166 -1.83 17.11 6.26
N TRP A 167 -1.67 16.51 5.09
CA TRP A 167 -1.28 17.26 3.89
C TRP A 167 -2.51 17.99 3.33
N LYS A 168 -2.67 19.28 3.67
CA LYS A 168 -3.81 20.09 3.22
C LYS A 168 -3.65 20.51 1.77
N ILE A 169 -4.80 20.70 1.09
CA ILE A 169 -4.81 21.26 -0.27
C ILE A 169 -4.20 22.65 -0.26
N GLY A 170 -3.19 22.85 -1.13
CA GLY A 170 -2.44 24.10 -1.22
C GLY A 170 -1.13 24.10 -0.44
N ASP A 171 -0.94 23.18 0.48
CA ASP A 171 0.34 23.02 1.16
C ASP A 171 1.37 22.32 0.25
N PRO A 172 2.66 22.57 0.44
CA PRO A 172 3.70 21.78 -0.20
C PRO A 172 3.60 20.32 0.26
N LYS A 173 4.02 19.40 -0.61
CA LYS A 173 4.12 17.98 -0.24
C LYS A 173 5.03 17.85 1.00
N PRO A 174 4.63 17.06 2.03
CA PRO A 174 5.49 16.81 3.19
C PRO A 174 6.88 16.32 2.75
N GLU A 175 7.93 16.88 3.35
CA GLU A 175 9.32 16.72 2.92
C GLU A 175 9.72 15.24 2.87
N HIS A 176 9.39 14.49 3.92
CA HIS A 176 9.77 13.08 4.05
C HIS A 176 8.85 12.10 3.33
N LEU A 177 7.72 12.57 2.79
CA LEU A 177 6.75 11.73 2.11
C LEU A 177 7.19 11.45 0.67
N LYS A 178 7.16 10.17 0.27
CA LYS A 178 7.46 9.70 -1.08
C LYS A 178 6.24 9.06 -1.72
N ASP A 179 6.19 9.09 -3.04
CA ASP A 179 5.16 8.37 -3.80
C ASP A 179 5.50 6.87 -3.89
N PRO A 180 4.71 5.97 -3.28
CA PRO A 180 4.97 4.53 -3.32
C PRO A 180 4.55 3.86 -4.64
N THR A 181 3.87 4.59 -5.54
CA THR A 181 3.23 4.03 -6.75
C THR A 181 4.17 3.21 -7.59
N LEU A 182 5.36 3.76 -7.91
CA LEU A 182 6.32 3.07 -8.79
C LEU A 182 6.91 1.82 -8.13
N TYR A 183 7.12 1.84 -6.82
CA TYR A 183 7.58 0.66 -6.08
C TYR A 183 6.53 -0.46 -6.13
N LEU A 184 5.27 -0.13 -5.88
CA LEU A 184 4.16 -1.08 -5.94
C LEU A 184 3.97 -1.65 -7.35
N LEU A 185 4.07 -0.83 -8.40
CA LEU A 185 4.03 -1.29 -9.81
C LEU A 185 5.16 -2.27 -10.12
N THR A 186 6.35 -2.07 -9.56
CA THR A 186 7.48 -2.99 -9.72
C THR A 186 7.19 -4.36 -9.11
N ILE A 187 6.55 -4.40 -7.93
CA ILE A 187 6.10 -5.65 -7.30
C ILE A 187 5.04 -6.34 -8.15
N GLN A 188 4.05 -5.58 -8.62
CA GLN A 188 2.95 -6.11 -9.43
C GLN A 188 3.45 -6.72 -10.74
N SER A 189 4.39 -6.06 -11.44
CA SER A 189 4.96 -6.60 -12.68
C SER A 189 5.70 -7.92 -12.44
N LYS A 190 6.48 -8.02 -11.37
CA LYS A 190 7.20 -9.26 -11.01
C LYS A 190 6.24 -10.39 -10.60
N GLN A 191 5.12 -10.08 -9.96
CA GLN A 191 4.09 -11.06 -9.67
C GLN A 191 3.45 -11.58 -10.95
N HIS A 192 3.15 -10.69 -11.91
CA HIS A 192 2.61 -11.07 -13.22
C HIS A 192 3.55 -12.01 -13.98
N ASP A 193 4.85 -11.72 -13.99
CA ASP A 193 5.86 -12.57 -14.62
C ASP A 193 5.91 -13.97 -13.99
N ARG A 194 5.73 -14.11 -12.69
CA ARG A 194 5.61 -15.42 -12.02
C ARG A 194 4.41 -16.22 -12.53
N TYR A 195 3.25 -15.58 -12.71
CA TYR A 195 2.05 -16.24 -13.23
C TYR A 195 2.21 -16.69 -14.69
N ILE A 196 2.93 -15.94 -15.52
CA ILE A 196 3.18 -16.27 -16.93
C ILE A 196 4.22 -17.40 -17.08
N LEU A 197 5.27 -17.39 -16.25
CA LEU A 197 6.40 -18.32 -16.35
C LEU A 197 6.18 -19.67 -15.65
N GLY A 198 4.99 -19.93 -15.13
CA GLY A 198 4.62 -21.24 -14.61
C GLY A 198 4.93 -21.47 -13.14
N ASP A 199 4.71 -20.47 -12.31
CA ASP A 199 4.72 -20.60 -10.85
C ASP A 199 3.75 -21.71 -10.41
N PRO A 200 4.17 -22.63 -9.51
CA PRO A 200 3.36 -23.75 -9.02
C PRO A 200 2.06 -23.35 -8.30
N TYR A 201 1.84 -22.05 -8.04
CA TYR A 201 0.58 -21.52 -7.52
C TYR A 201 -0.51 -21.28 -8.60
N LYS A 202 -0.23 -21.61 -9.87
CA LYS A 202 -1.19 -21.45 -10.98
C LYS A 202 -2.47 -22.29 -10.79
N ASP A 203 -2.37 -23.39 -10.09
CA ASP A 203 -3.49 -24.32 -9.87
C ASP A 203 -4.53 -23.82 -8.86
N SER A 204 -4.19 -22.88 -7.97
CA SER A 204 -5.13 -22.36 -6.98
C SER A 204 -6.12 -21.33 -7.58
N ALA A 205 -5.74 -20.62 -8.63
CA ALA A 205 -6.61 -19.66 -9.30
C ALA A 205 -7.68 -20.36 -10.20
N ASP A 206 -7.37 -21.52 -10.76
CA ASP A 206 -8.33 -22.30 -11.55
C ASP A 206 -9.32 -23.07 -10.67
N GLN A 207 -8.98 -23.40 -9.43
CA GLN A 207 -9.91 -24.01 -8.48
C GLN A 207 -11.00 -23.04 -8.00
N MET A 208 -10.77 -21.72 -8.03
CA MET A 208 -11.79 -20.72 -7.66
C MET A 208 -12.79 -20.43 -8.79
N LYS A 209 -12.50 -20.76 -10.04
CA LYS A 209 -13.45 -20.61 -11.16
C LYS A 209 -14.59 -21.63 -11.18
N GLY A 210 -14.52 -22.65 -10.34
CA GLY A 210 -15.54 -23.70 -10.22
C GLY A 210 -16.57 -23.50 -9.12
N ILE A 211 -16.56 -22.37 -8.40
CA ILE A 211 -17.42 -22.07 -7.24
C ILE A 211 -18.31 -20.82 -7.46
N LEU A 212 -18.39 -20.33 -8.69
CA LEU A 212 -19.37 -19.29 -9.07
C LEU A 212 -20.48 -19.86 -9.94
#